data_1ae115d93df31ea16bfd1f625651d5fc
#
_entry.id   1ae115d93df31ea16bfd1f625651d5fc
#
_cell.length_a   1.000
_cell.length_b   1.000
_cell.length_c   1.000
_cell.angle_alpha   90.00
_cell.angle_beta   90.00
_cell.angle_gamma   90.00
#
_symmetry.space_group_name_H-M   'P 1'
#
loop_
_entity.id
_entity.type
_entity.pdbx_description
1 polymer ?
#
loop_
_entity_poly.entity_id
_entity_poly.type
_entity_poly.pdbx_seq_one_letter_code
_entity_poly.pdbx_strand_id
1 'polypeptide(L)'
;MSCTFQFAKAPEALLNALHDIIPNTELLAQQLPDTPISLWLIPPVFSTDRLDDEVIRRIWNETPYWIFCWASGLAMAQWLLAEPQHVKDKVVLDFGAGSGVVAIAAKLAGAKRVICCDIDPV
;
A
#
# COMPACT_ATOMS: atom_id res chain seq x y z
N MET A 1 -23.33 -6.16 -16.17
CA MET A 1 -22.68 -4.84 -16.33
C MET A 1 -21.18 -5.02 -16.12
N SER A 2 -20.43 -4.90 -17.19
CA SER A 2 -18.97 -4.89 -17.12
C SER A 2 -18.54 -3.55 -16.53
N CYS A 3 -18.08 -3.55 -15.29
CA CYS A 3 -17.41 -2.39 -14.71
C CYS A 3 -16.02 -2.36 -15.35
N THR A 4 -15.89 -1.64 -16.46
CA THR A 4 -14.60 -1.28 -17.02
C THR A 4 -13.96 -0.31 -16.02
N PHE A 5 -13.17 -0.81 -15.09
CA PHE A 5 -12.23 0.03 -14.37
C PHE A 5 -11.28 0.61 -15.42
N GLN A 6 -11.55 1.83 -15.83
CA GLN A 6 -10.60 2.62 -16.57
C GLN A 6 -9.38 2.72 -15.63
N PHE A 7 -8.29 2.06 -16.00
CA PHE A 7 -7.06 2.04 -15.21
C PHE A 7 -6.62 3.48 -14.99
N ALA A 8 -6.95 4.03 -13.82
CA ALA A 8 -6.42 5.32 -13.42
C ALA A 8 -4.90 5.18 -13.40
N LYS A 9 -4.20 6.16 -13.97
CA LYS A 9 -2.74 6.25 -13.89
C LYS A 9 -2.37 6.50 -12.43
N ALA A 10 -1.30 5.84 -11.94
CA ALA A 10 -0.81 6.07 -10.59
C ALA A 10 -0.50 7.57 -10.38
N PRO A 11 -0.74 8.11 -9.18
CA PRO A 11 -0.41 9.49 -8.87
C PRO A 11 1.05 9.79 -9.18
N GLU A 12 1.30 10.92 -9.83
CA GLU A 12 2.65 11.31 -10.26
C GLU A 12 3.63 11.43 -9.07
N ALA A 13 3.15 11.91 -7.95
CA ALA A 13 3.96 12.01 -6.73
C ALA A 13 4.46 10.64 -6.24
N LEU A 14 3.61 9.60 -6.31
CA LEU A 14 4.03 8.24 -5.95
C LEU A 14 5.01 7.66 -6.95
N LEU A 15 4.79 7.89 -8.25
CA LEU A 15 5.71 7.43 -9.29
C LEU A 15 7.07 8.10 -9.15
N ASN A 16 7.11 9.40 -8.90
CA ASN A 16 8.37 10.12 -8.72
C ASN A 16 9.14 9.59 -7.50
N ALA A 17 8.47 9.40 -6.36
CA ALA A 17 9.08 8.84 -5.17
C ALA A 17 9.63 7.42 -5.40
N LEU A 18 8.91 6.58 -6.17
CA LEU A 18 9.39 5.26 -6.54
C LEU A 18 10.59 5.34 -7.48
N HIS A 19 10.55 6.22 -8.49
CA HIS A 19 11.61 6.35 -9.50
C HIS A 19 12.93 6.89 -8.93
N ASP A 20 12.87 7.63 -7.81
CA ASP A 20 14.08 8.06 -7.09
C ASP A 20 14.85 6.85 -6.51
N ILE A 21 14.16 5.75 -6.23
CA ILE A 21 14.76 4.52 -5.70
C ILE A 21 14.93 3.48 -6.80
N ILE A 22 13.86 3.20 -7.56
CA ILE A 22 13.82 2.16 -8.61
C ILE A 22 13.33 2.80 -9.92
N PRO A 23 14.25 3.29 -10.75
CA PRO A 23 13.90 3.94 -12.01
C PRO A 23 13.07 3.03 -12.94
N ASN A 24 12.18 3.63 -13.72
CA ASN A 24 11.38 2.97 -14.76
C ASN A 24 10.48 1.83 -14.27
N THR A 25 10.12 1.85 -12.99
CA THR A 25 9.20 0.86 -12.40
C THR A 25 7.78 1.40 -12.45
N GLU A 26 6.83 0.53 -12.76
CA GLU A 26 5.41 0.85 -12.79
C GLU A 26 4.75 0.59 -11.43
N LEU A 27 3.68 1.34 -11.15
CA LEU A 27 2.71 1.05 -10.10
C LEU A 27 1.39 0.65 -10.75
N LEU A 28 0.82 -0.45 -10.31
CA LEU A 28 -0.46 -0.95 -10.77
C LEU A 28 -1.49 -0.90 -9.65
N ALA A 29 -2.72 -0.50 -9.97
CA ALA A 29 -3.84 -0.63 -9.05
C ALA A 29 -4.16 -2.11 -8.89
N GLN A 30 -4.01 -2.64 -7.68
CA GLN A 30 -4.26 -4.04 -7.36
C GLN A 30 -5.39 -4.14 -6.35
N GLN A 31 -6.45 -4.86 -6.73
CA GLN A 31 -7.55 -5.22 -5.84
C GLN A 31 -7.04 -6.25 -4.84
N LEU A 32 -7.21 -5.98 -3.54
CA LEU A 32 -6.82 -6.91 -2.51
C LEU A 32 -7.89 -7.98 -2.28
N PRO A 33 -7.49 -9.26 -2.09
CA PRO A 33 -8.43 -10.37 -1.93
C PRO A 33 -9.32 -10.17 -0.69
N ASP A 34 -10.60 -10.49 -0.85
CA ASP A 34 -11.62 -10.44 0.20
C ASP A 34 -11.75 -9.06 0.90
N THR A 35 -11.44 -7.98 0.17
CA THR A 35 -11.60 -6.61 0.63
C THR A 35 -12.14 -5.70 -0.47
N PRO A 36 -12.78 -4.56 -0.15
CA PRO A 36 -13.10 -3.53 -1.13
C PRO A 36 -11.93 -2.58 -1.42
N ILE A 37 -10.70 -2.94 -1.03
CA ILE A 37 -9.52 -2.07 -1.08
C ILE A 37 -8.70 -2.36 -2.33
N SER A 38 -8.32 -1.31 -3.04
CA SER A 38 -7.30 -1.35 -4.09
C SER A 38 -6.14 -0.45 -3.70
N LEU A 39 -4.92 -0.92 -3.94
CA LEU A 39 -3.68 -0.18 -3.66
C LEU A 39 -2.84 -0.04 -4.92
N TRP A 40 -2.07 1.04 -4.99
CA TRP A 40 -1.00 1.19 -5.97
C TRP A 40 0.23 0.43 -5.50
N LEU A 41 0.51 -0.69 -6.14
CA LEU A 41 1.59 -1.59 -5.74
C LEU A 41 2.50 -1.89 -6.93
N ILE A 42 3.71 -2.33 -6.62
CA ILE A 42 4.64 -2.86 -7.63
C ILE A 42 4.02 -4.08 -8.32
N PRO A 43 4.30 -4.31 -9.63
CA PRO A 43 3.79 -5.49 -10.33
C PRO A 43 4.16 -6.80 -9.62
N PRO A 44 3.26 -7.81 -9.59
CA PRO A 44 3.52 -9.10 -8.92
C PRO A 44 4.72 -9.87 -9.47
N VAL A 45 5.08 -9.61 -10.73
CA VAL A 45 6.22 -10.23 -11.43
C VAL A 45 7.44 -9.29 -11.49
N PHE A 46 7.64 -8.47 -10.47
CA PHE A 46 8.83 -7.65 -10.36
C PHE A 46 10.07 -8.53 -10.13
N SER A 47 11.10 -8.36 -10.98
CA SER A 47 12.38 -9.04 -10.84
C SER A 47 13.51 -8.05 -10.62
N THR A 48 14.37 -8.36 -9.67
CA THR A 48 15.60 -7.60 -9.40
C THR A 48 16.77 -7.96 -10.31
N ASP A 49 16.63 -9.01 -11.14
CA ASP A 49 17.72 -9.53 -11.98
C ASP A 49 18.23 -8.54 -13.04
N ARG A 50 17.46 -7.51 -13.34
CA ARG A 50 17.79 -6.46 -14.31
C ARG A 50 18.20 -5.14 -13.68
N LEU A 51 18.28 -5.09 -12.36
CA LEU A 51 18.69 -3.88 -11.64
C LEU A 51 20.23 -3.84 -11.54
N ASP A 52 20.79 -2.66 -11.70
CA ASP A 52 22.20 -2.47 -11.44
C ASP A 52 22.52 -2.44 -9.93
N ASP A 53 23.79 -2.63 -9.57
CA ASP A 53 24.22 -2.73 -8.18
C ASP A 53 23.93 -1.46 -7.38
N GLU A 54 23.88 -0.30 -8.03
CA GLU A 54 23.56 0.96 -7.36
C GLU A 54 22.09 1.06 -7.00
N VAL A 55 21.20 0.62 -7.88
CA VAL A 55 19.77 0.56 -7.59
C VAL A 55 19.49 -0.44 -6.47
N ILE A 56 20.13 -1.62 -6.51
CA ILE A 56 20.03 -2.61 -5.45
C ILE A 56 20.48 -2.02 -4.11
N ARG A 57 21.59 -1.32 -4.07
CA ARG A 57 22.09 -0.66 -2.85
C ARG A 57 21.11 0.40 -2.33
N ARG A 58 20.49 1.21 -3.21
CA ARG A 58 19.45 2.17 -2.82
C ARG A 58 18.24 1.47 -2.20
N ILE A 59 17.77 0.41 -2.81
CA ILE A 59 16.65 -0.39 -2.28
C ILE A 59 16.96 -0.88 -0.86
N TRP A 60 18.17 -1.37 -0.60
CA TRP A 60 18.56 -1.83 0.73
C TRP A 60 18.68 -0.70 1.76
N ASN A 61 19.10 0.49 1.34
CA ASN A 61 19.26 1.63 2.24
C ASN A 61 17.92 2.35 2.51
N GLU A 62 17.05 2.41 1.52
CA GLU A 62 15.79 3.15 1.54
C GLU A 62 14.66 2.26 1.01
N THR A 63 14.44 1.12 1.67
CA THR A 63 13.45 0.13 1.20
C THR A 63 12.05 0.76 1.18
N PRO A 64 11.42 0.87 -0.01
CA PRO A 64 10.09 1.46 -0.13
C PRO A 64 9.01 0.43 0.26
N TYR A 65 8.85 0.17 1.55
CA TYR A 65 7.92 -0.86 2.06
C TYR A 65 6.47 -0.63 1.63
N TRP A 66 6.11 0.60 1.31
CA TRP A 66 4.77 0.98 0.88
C TRP A 66 4.34 0.45 -0.50
N ILE A 67 5.29 0.02 -1.35
CA ILE A 67 4.99 -0.58 -2.66
C ILE A 67 4.46 -2.01 -2.58
N PHE A 68 4.44 -2.60 -1.39
CA PHE A 68 3.96 -3.95 -1.15
C PHE A 68 2.75 -3.95 -0.21
N CYS A 69 1.84 -4.90 -0.43
CA CYS A 69 0.86 -5.27 0.59
C CYS A 69 1.39 -6.49 1.35
N TRP A 70 1.93 -6.26 2.53
CA TRP A 70 2.45 -7.32 3.37
C TRP A 70 1.34 -8.22 3.90
N ALA A 71 1.61 -9.53 4.01
CA ALA A 71 0.61 -10.52 4.41
C ALA A 71 -0.04 -10.21 5.77
N SER A 72 0.73 -9.71 6.73
CA SER A 72 0.21 -9.30 8.04
C SER A 72 -0.75 -8.11 7.95
N GLY A 73 -0.44 -7.13 7.10
CA GLY A 73 -1.31 -5.99 6.84
C GLY A 73 -2.62 -6.40 6.17
N LEU A 74 -2.55 -7.29 5.18
CA LEU A 74 -3.74 -7.82 4.52
C LEU A 74 -4.62 -8.61 5.50
N ALA A 75 -4.04 -9.50 6.30
CA ALA A 75 -4.78 -10.27 7.29
C ALA A 75 -5.45 -9.36 8.33
N MET A 76 -4.76 -8.33 8.82
CA MET A 76 -5.34 -7.34 9.74
C MET A 76 -6.47 -6.55 9.09
N ALA A 77 -6.32 -6.14 7.83
CA ALA A 77 -7.35 -5.41 7.11
C ALA A 77 -8.62 -6.27 6.92
N GLN A 78 -8.46 -7.53 6.51
CA GLN A 78 -9.57 -8.48 6.38
C GLN A 78 -10.27 -8.70 7.73
N TRP A 79 -9.50 -8.86 8.80
CA TRP A 79 -10.07 -9.02 10.14
C TRP A 79 -10.84 -7.80 10.62
N LEU A 80 -10.32 -6.59 10.45
CA LEU A 80 -11.01 -5.34 10.84
C LEU A 80 -12.31 -5.14 10.07
N LEU A 81 -12.35 -5.52 8.79
CA LEU A 81 -13.57 -5.45 7.97
C LEU A 81 -14.60 -6.47 8.41
N ALA A 82 -14.17 -7.67 8.85
CA ALA A 82 -15.06 -8.71 9.35
C ALA A 82 -15.56 -8.42 10.78
N GLU A 83 -14.74 -7.77 11.60
CA GLU A 83 -14.98 -7.52 13.02
C GLU A 83 -14.89 -6.02 13.36
N PRO A 84 -15.77 -5.17 12.76
CA PRO A 84 -15.65 -3.71 12.81
C PRO A 84 -15.78 -3.13 14.23
N GLN A 85 -16.38 -3.86 15.19
CA GLN A 85 -16.53 -3.42 16.59
C GLN A 85 -15.20 -3.10 17.28
N HIS A 86 -14.10 -3.63 16.77
CA HIS A 86 -12.77 -3.36 17.33
C HIS A 86 -12.29 -1.93 17.09
N VAL A 87 -12.76 -1.30 16.01
CA VAL A 87 -12.33 0.06 15.61
C VAL A 87 -13.46 1.06 15.45
N LYS A 88 -14.71 0.59 15.36
CA LYS A 88 -15.87 1.45 15.16
C LYS A 88 -15.95 2.55 16.22
N ASP A 89 -16.15 3.78 15.76
CA ASP A 89 -16.25 5.00 16.58
C ASP A 89 -14.98 5.34 17.40
N LYS A 90 -13.87 4.64 17.19
CA LYS A 90 -12.59 4.86 17.85
C LYS A 90 -11.64 5.72 17.05
N VAL A 91 -10.66 6.30 17.75
CA VAL A 91 -9.47 6.88 17.13
C VAL A 91 -8.42 5.79 17.03
N VAL A 92 -7.93 5.56 15.81
CA VAL A 92 -6.97 4.50 15.49
C VAL A 92 -5.65 5.13 15.04
N LEU A 93 -4.56 4.63 15.57
CA LEU A 93 -3.21 4.93 15.11
C LEU A 93 -2.65 3.70 14.38
N ASP A 94 -2.32 3.86 13.10
CA ASP A 94 -1.58 2.89 12.30
C ASP A 94 -0.11 3.31 12.30
N PHE A 95 0.69 2.64 13.13
CA PHE A 95 2.11 2.92 13.31
C PHE A 95 2.95 1.99 12.44
N GLY A 96 3.74 2.56 11.53
CA GLY A 96 4.41 1.81 10.48
C GLY A 96 3.41 1.43 9.37
N ALA A 97 2.64 2.39 8.90
CA ALA A 97 1.48 2.17 8.04
C ALA A 97 1.84 1.53 6.67
N GLY A 98 3.07 1.71 6.17
CA GLY A 98 3.51 1.20 4.89
C GLY A 98 2.56 1.57 3.76
N SER A 99 1.92 0.59 3.13
CA SER A 99 0.92 0.82 2.07
C SER A 99 -0.38 1.48 2.56
N GLY A 100 -0.57 1.61 3.88
CA GLY A 100 -1.78 2.16 4.49
C GLY A 100 -2.98 1.21 4.50
N VAL A 101 -2.81 -0.06 4.16
CA VAL A 101 -3.93 -1.02 4.03
C VAL A 101 -4.73 -1.16 5.33
N VAL A 102 -4.06 -1.18 6.49
CA VAL A 102 -4.72 -1.32 7.79
C VAL A 102 -5.50 -0.05 8.14
N ALA A 103 -4.92 1.12 7.90
CA ALA A 103 -5.57 2.41 8.09
C ALA A 103 -6.84 2.55 7.24
N ILE A 104 -6.76 2.18 5.96
CA ILE A 104 -7.91 2.19 5.05
C ILE A 104 -9.00 1.26 5.56
N ALA A 105 -8.65 0.02 5.94
CA ALA A 105 -9.59 -0.95 6.48
C ALA A 105 -10.25 -0.46 7.76
N ALA A 106 -9.48 0.12 8.69
CA ALA A 106 -10.01 0.70 9.93
C ALA A 106 -11.02 1.83 9.64
N LYS A 107 -10.74 2.68 8.65
CA LYS A 107 -11.67 3.75 8.25
C LYS A 107 -12.94 3.19 7.65
N LEU A 108 -12.84 2.21 6.75
CA LEU A 108 -13.99 1.52 6.15
C LEU A 108 -14.82 0.76 7.21
N ALA A 109 -14.17 0.21 8.23
CA ALA A 109 -14.82 -0.46 9.35
C ALA A 109 -15.49 0.50 10.35
N GLY A 110 -15.45 1.81 10.12
CA GLY A 110 -16.18 2.81 10.89
C GLY A 110 -15.37 3.53 11.97
N ALA A 111 -14.05 3.51 11.91
CA ALA A 111 -13.23 4.32 12.80
C ALA A 111 -13.59 5.81 12.68
N LYS A 112 -13.75 6.48 13.83
CA LYS A 112 -14.04 7.91 13.88
C LYS A 112 -12.92 8.71 13.23
N ARG A 113 -11.69 8.36 13.55
CA ARG A 113 -10.47 8.98 13.01
C ARG A 113 -9.38 7.92 12.88
N VAL A 114 -8.60 8.00 11.81
CA VAL A 114 -7.40 7.18 11.62
C VAL A 114 -6.21 8.11 11.40
N ILE A 115 -5.12 7.81 12.07
CA ILE A 115 -3.85 8.51 11.96
C ILE A 115 -2.83 7.50 11.44
N CYS A 116 -2.27 7.78 10.26
CA CYS A 116 -1.16 7.00 9.71
C CYS A 116 0.16 7.62 10.16
N CYS A 117 1.08 6.78 10.59
CA CYS A 117 2.44 7.18 10.94
C CYS A 117 3.42 6.20 10.31
N ASP A 118 4.36 6.71 9.55
CA ASP A 118 5.44 5.93 8.95
C ASP A 118 6.73 6.74 8.97
N ILE A 119 7.87 6.05 8.86
CA ILE A 119 9.18 6.70 8.72
C ILE A 119 9.39 7.18 7.27
N ASP A 120 8.76 6.51 6.32
CA ASP A 120 8.80 6.89 4.91
C ASP A 120 7.93 8.14 4.70
N PRO A 121 8.46 9.22 4.08
CA PRO A 121 7.70 10.46 3.87
C PRO A 121 6.68 10.39 2.72
N VAL A 122 6.61 9.28 1.98
CA VAL A 122 5.71 9.09 0.81
C VAL A 122 4.28 8.77 1.19
#